data_3dc7d82a56642f17ea56e12c7b10cbe3
#
_entry.id   3dc7d82a56642f17ea56e12c7b10cbe3
#
_cell.length_a   1.000
_cell.length_b   1.000
_cell.length_c   1.000
_cell.angle_alpha   90.00
_cell.angle_beta   90.00
_cell.angle_gamma   90.00
#
_symmetry.space_group_name_H-M   'P 1'
#
loop_
_entity.id
_entity.type
_entity.pdbx_description
1 polymer ?
#
loop_
_entity_poly.entity_id
_entity_poly.type
_entity_poly.pdbx_seq_one_letter_code
_entity_poly.pdbx_strand_id
1 'polypeptide(L)'
;MSELLEGFVPTRIETSGAEIVVSRGGSGPPLLLMHGNPFTHVSWHKIAPRLAQEFTVILPDLRGYGDSSKPDGGADHSAYSFRSMAQDQIEVMRHFGFDSFLAGGHDRGARVLHRMCLDHPDKVARAAFIDMLPQHHLLNNVTRNWGVFSWHWFFMVQPNPMPETMISADPEFFIRRKLSKTAQGTGFFDPRALAEYIRCIKDPRTVYAMCEDYRATFGVDLEMDTADFESGRRVMSPSLILWGEKGGVGRNHDAAAIWSRYATRIERTATVPSGHYLQEECPEETYAELRNFFASP
;
A
#
# COMPACT_ATOMS: atom_id res chain seq x y z
N MET A 1 14.86 10.30 10.58
CA MET A 1 14.18 9.02 10.25
C MET A 1 14.55 7.88 11.22
N SER A 2 15.79 7.75 11.66
CA SER A 2 16.22 6.71 12.62
C SER A 2 15.45 6.71 13.96
N GLU A 3 14.95 7.87 14.39
CA GLU A 3 14.21 8.00 15.66
C GLU A 3 12.78 7.44 15.63
N LEU A 4 12.16 7.31 14.45
CA LEU A 4 10.79 6.77 14.30
C LEU A 4 10.76 5.25 14.14
N LEU A 5 11.84 4.67 13.63
CA LEU A 5 12.00 3.24 13.39
C LEU A 5 13.28 2.75 14.11
N GLU A 6 13.26 2.87 15.44
CA GLU A 6 14.38 2.40 16.26
C GLU A 6 14.64 0.90 16.05
N GLY A 7 15.91 0.53 15.88
CA GLY A 7 16.32 -0.85 15.60
C GLY A 7 16.18 -1.28 14.14
N PHE A 8 15.73 -0.40 13.24
CA PHE A 8 15.67 -0.69 11.82
C PHE A 8 16.89 -0.14 11.08
N VAL A 9 17.42 -0.93 10.15
CA VAL A 9 18.60 -0.59 9.33
C VAL A 9 18.14 -0.34 7.91
N PRO A 10 18.39 0.87 7.36
CA PRO A 10 18.07 1.19 5.98
C PRO A 10 19.07 0.53 5.02
N THR A 11 18.58 0.04 3.89
CA THR A 11 19.37 -0.59 2.82
C THR A 11 18.80 -0.17 1.47
N ARG A 12 19.65 -0.03 0.45
CA ARG A 12 19.23 0.16 -0.94
C ARG A 12 19.43 -1.15 -1.69
N ILE A 13 18.44 -1.57 -2.42
CA ILE A 13 18.43 -2.85 -3.13
C ILE A 13 18.08 -2.59 -4.59
N GLU A 14 19.01 -2.93 -5.48
CA GLU A 14 18.75 -2.94 -6.92
C GLU A 14 17.82 -4.11 -7.27
N THR A 15 16.70 -3.78 -7.90
CA THR A 15 15.79 -4.74 -8.50
C THR A 15 15.85 -4.65 -10.03
N SER A 16 15.15 -5.52 -10.72
CA SER A 16 15.13 -5.52 -12.20
C SER A 16 14.51 -4.26 -12.79
N GLY A 17 13.76 -3.45 -12.01
CA GLY A 17 13.05 -2.27 -12.51
C GLY A 17 13.25 -0.98 -11.70
N ALA A 18 13.90 -1.06 -10.52
CA ALA A 18 14.08 0.10 -9.65
C ALA A 18 15.18 -0.13 -8.60
N GLU A 19 15.70 0.93 -8.00
CA GLU A 19 16.41 0.87 -6.72
C GLU A 19 15.35 1.07 -5.61
N ILE A 20 15.23 0.10 -4.71
CA ILE A 20 14.25 0.12 -3.61
C ILE A 20 14.96 0.41 -2.29
N VAL A 21 14.51 1.44 -1.59
CA VAL A 21 14.91 1.72 -0.20
C VAL A 21 14.09 0.87 0.73
N VAL A 22 14.75 0.17 1.63
CA VAL A 22 14.13 -0.78 2.55
C VAL A 22 14.68 -0.54 3.96
N SER A 23 13.81 -0.51 4.96
CA SER A 23 14.18 -0.56 6.37
C SER A 23 13.89 -1.96 6.92
N ARG A 24 14.91 -2.61 7.51
CA ARG A 24 14.81 -3.96 8.09
C ARG A 24 15.05 -3.92 9.58
N GLY A 25 14.20 -4.59 10.37
CA GLY A 25 14.35 -4.72 11.82
C GLY A 25 13.85 -6.05 12.35
N GLY A 26 14.30 -6.41 13.57
CA GLY A 26 13.86 -7.61 14.25
C GLY A 26 14.48 -8.91 13.76
N SER A 27 13.98 -10.02 14.30
CA SER A 27 14.38 -11.39 13.95
C SER A 27 13.18 -12.34 14.11
N GLY A 28 13.13 -13.41 13.32
CA GLY A 28 12.02 -14.38 13.29
C GLY A 28 11.48 -14.55 11.87
N PRO A 29 10.25 -15.07 11.70
CA PRO A 29 9.63 -15.24 10.39
C PRO A 29 9.60 -13.93 9.60
N PRO A 30 9.88 -13.96 8.28
CA PRO A 30 9.91 -12.76 7.47
C PRO A 30 8.51 -12.17 7.27
N LEU A 31 8.37 -10.87 7.52
CA LEU A 31 7.14 -10.10 7.37
C LEU A 31 7.39 -8.85 6.53
N LEU A 32 6.84 -8.80 5.33
CA LEU A 32 6.84 -7.65 4.43
C LEU A 32 5.64 -6.75 4.74
N LEU A 33 5.85 -5.45 4.98
CA LEU A 33 4.76 -4.47 5.17
C LEU A 33 4.91 -3.33 4.17
N MET A 34 3.93 -3.19 3.28
CA MET A 34 3.91 -2.22 2.18
C MET A 34 2.94 -1.07 2.49
N HIS A 35 3.44 0.15 2.34
CA HIS A 35 2.67 1.39 2.54
C HIS A 35 1.77 1.73 1.35
N GLY A 36 0.89 2.72 1.52
CA GLY A 36 0.04 3.28 0.46
C GLY A 36 0.46 4.68 0.00
N ASN A 37 -0.36 5.29 -0.82
CA ASN A 37 -0.17 6.66 -1.30
C ASN A 37 -0.78 7.68 -0.31
N PRO A 38 -0.10 8.75 0.06
CA PRO A 38 1.20 9.27 -0.39
C PRO A 38 2.34 9.00 0.63
N PHE A 39 2.33 7.84 1.24
CA PHE A 39 3.22 7.50 2.35
C PHE A 39 4.59 6.98 1.89
N THR A 40 5.40 6.65 2.88
CA THR A 40 6.66 5.94 2.82
C THR A 40 6.62 4.78 3.83
N HIS A 41 7.67 3.99 3.90
CA HIS A 41 7.85 2.96 4.93
C HIS A 41 7.65 3.49 6.37
N VAL A 42 7.81 4.79 6.59
CA VAL A 42 7.60 5.45 7.89
C VAL A 42 6.17 5.33 8.39
N SER A 43 5.17 5.10 7.52
CA SER A 43 3.76 4.92 7.94
C SER A 43 3.54 3.75 8.91
N TRP A 44 4.52 2.85 9.02
CA TRP A 44 4.48 1.71 9.94
C TRP A 44 5.15 1.97 11.29
N HIS A 45 5.66 3.19 11.53
CA HIS A 45 6.50 3.50 12.70
C HIS A 45 5.86 3.21 14.06
N LYS A 46 4.52 3.31 14.19
CA LYS A 46 3.82 3.01 15.44
C LYS A 46 3.66 1.49 15.69
N ILE A 47 3.77 0.68 14.65
CA ILE A 47 3.46 -0.76 14.69
C ILE A 47 4.72 -1.62 14.48
N ALA A 48 5.55 -1.26 13.52
CA ALA A 48 6.66 -2.09 13.08
C ALA A 48 7.70 -2.40 14.18
N PRO A 49 8.10 -1.48 15.10
CA PRO A 49 9.02 -1.81 16.16
C PRO A 49 8.49 -2.88 17.14
N ARG A 50 7.17 -2.95 17.30
CA ARG A 50 6.51 -3.98 18.13
C ARG A 50 6.47 -5.32 17.41
N LEU A 51 6.13 -5.34 16.12
CA LEU A 51 6.17 -6.55 15.31
C LEU A 51 7.60 -7.11 15.18
N ALA A 52 8.61 -6.25 15.16
CA ALA A 52 10.02 -6.63 15.12
C ALA A 52 10.51 -7.41 16.36
N GLN A 53 9.72 -7.48 17.43
CA GLN A 53 10.00 -8.33 18.57
C GLN A 53 9.78 -9.82 18.27
N GLU A 54 8.95 -10.15 17.26
CA GLU A 54 8.58 -11.52 16.93
C GLU A 54 8.89 -11.88 15.46
N PHE A 55 9.09 -10.88 14.58
CA PHE A 55 9.27 -11.06 13.14
C PHE A 55 10.53 -10.35 12.63
N THR A 56 11.07 -10.83 11.52
CA THR A 56 11.97 -10.03 10.68
C THR A 56 11.12 -9.13 9.80
N VAL A 57 10.96 -7.87 10.19
CA VAL A 57 10.09 -6.91 9.50
C VAL A 57 10.84 -6.18 8.40
N ILE A 58 10.29 -6.18 7.19
CA ILE A 58 10.81 -5.55 5.98
C ILE A 58 9.85 -4.45 5.55
N LEU A 59 10.32 -3.22 5.51
CA LEU A 59 9.55 -2.02 5.20
C LEU A 59 10.13 -1.33 3.97
N PRO A 60 9.65 -1.61 2.76
CA PRO A 60 10.10 -0.90 1.56
C PRO A 60 9.41 0.45 1.40
N ASP A 61 10.11 1.41 0.78
CA ASP A 61 9.46 2.44 -0.02
C ASP A 61 9.14 1.84 -1.38
N LEU A 62 7.90 1.84 -1.80
CA LEU A 62 7.52 1.36 -3.14
C LEU A 62 8.22 2.21 -4.21
N ARG A 63 8.48 1.65 -5.42
CA ARG A 63 9.02 2.45 -6.52
C ARG A 63 8.17 3.70 -6.73
N GLY A 64 8.79 4.84 -6.96
CA GLY A 64 8.10 6.11 -7.09
C GLY A 64 7.82 6.84 -5.78
N TYR A 65 7.96 6.18 -4.65
CA TYR A 65 7.68 6.73 -3.31
C TYR A 65 8.96 6.85 -2.47
N GLY A 66 8.88 7.66 -1.42
CA GLY A 66 9.96 7.82 -0.47
C GLY A 66 11.29 8.14 -1.14
N ASP A 67 12.32 7.44 -0.72
CA ASP A 67 13.67 7.56 -1.27
C ASP A 67 14.02 6.45 -2.29
N SER A 68 13.06 5.61 -2.67
CA SER A 68 13.19 4.67 -3.80
C SER A 68 13.26 5.41 -5.13
N SER A 69 13.83 4.78 -6.15
CA SER A 69 13.98 5.38 -7.47
C SER A 69 12.62 5.63 -8.15
N LYS A 70 12.63 6.57 -9.09
CA LYS A 70 11.44 7.05 -9.79
C LYS A 70 11.67 6.94 -11.30
N PRO A 71 11.65 5.70 -11.85
CA PRO A 71 11.87 5.46 -13.27
C PRO A 71 10.84 6.13 -14.16
N ASP A 72 11.11 6.20 -15.45
CA ASP A 72 10.12 6.61 -16.44
C ASP A 72 8.95 5.60 -16.50
N GLY A 73 7.72 6.10 -16.64
CA GLY A 73 6.51 5.28 -16.64
C GLY A 73 6.35 4.40 -17.89
N GLY A 74 7.02 4.78 -18.97
CA GLY A 74 6.79 4.19 -20.30
C GLY A 74 5.49 4.67 -20.95
N ALA A 75 5.28 4.26 -22.18
CA ALA A 75 4.13 4.71 -22.97
C ALA A 75 2.78 4.15 -22.46
N ASP A 76 2.81 3.01 -21.80
CA ASP A 76 1.64 2.29 -21.26
C ASP A 76 1.55 2.36 -19.73
N HIS A 77 2.43 3.12 -19.09
CA HIS A 77 2.55 3.27 -17.63
C HIS A 77 2.90 1.97 -16.88
N SER A 78 3.24 0.88 -17.57
CA SER A 78 3.45 -0.46 -17.00
C SER A 78 4.61 -0.53 -16.01
N ALA A 79 5.58 0.41 -16.10
CA ALA A 79 6.64 0.54 -15.11
C ALA A 79 6.11 0.82 -13.69
N TYR A 80 4.90 1.38 -13.57
CA TYR A 80 4.23 1.65 -12.28
C TYR A 80 3.04 0.74 -12.02
N SER A 81 2.88 -0.34 -12.79
CA SER A 81 1.85 -1.35 -12.52
C SER A 81 2.10 -2.06 -11.20
N PHE A 82 1.04 -2.53 -10.56
CA PHE A 82 1.15 -3.35 -9.35
C PHE A 82 1.96 -4.63 -9.58
N ARG A 83 1.96 -5.15 -10.82
CA ARG A 83 2.83 -6.28 -11.22
C ARG A 83 4.30 -5.91 -11.12
N SER A 84 4.70 -4.78 -11.67
CA SER A 84 6.08 -4.29 -11.61
C SER A 84 6.50 -4.00 -10.18
N MET A 85 5.61 -3.38 -9.37
CA MET A 85 5.87 -3.14 -7.95
C MET A 85 5.92 -4.45 -7.15
N ALA A 86 5.08 -5.43 -7.45
CA ALA A 86 5.13 -6.75 -6.80
C ALA A 86 6.44 -7.48 -7.10
N GLN A 87 6.91 -7.41 -8.35
CA GLN A 87 8.20 -8.00 -8.74
C GLN A 87 9.36 -7.39 -7.95
N ASP A 88 9.38 -6.06 -7.73
CA ASP A 88 10.39 -5.44 -6.87
C ASP A 88 10.40 -6.07 -5.48
N GLN A 89 9.21 -6.28 -4.88
CA GLN A 89 9.12 -6.81 -3.52
C GLN A 89 9.54 -8.29 -3.45
N ILE A 90 9.25 -9.07 -4.46
CA ILE A 90 9.77 -10.45 -4.58
C ILE A 90 11.31 -10.43 -4.62
N GLU A 91 11.91 -9.52 -5.36
CA GLU A 91 13.36 -9.39 -5.47
C GLU A 91 13.99 -8.87 -4.17
N VAL A 92 13.33 -7.91 -3.50
CA VAL A 92 13.72 -7.45 -2.16
C VAL A 92 13.73 -8.60 -1.15
N MET A 93 12.67 -9.40 -1.09
CA MET A 93 12.60 -10.54 -0.16
C MET A 93 13.65 -11.60 -0.50
N ARG A 94 13.88 -11.88 -1.77
CA ARG A 94 14.93 -12.79 -2.23
C ARG A 94 16.33 -12.28 -1.88
N HIS A 95 16.60 -10.98 -1.96
CA HIS A 95 17.88 -10.37 -1.54
C HIS A 95 18.21 -10.70 -0.08
N PHE A 96 17.20 -10.75 0.79
CA PHE A 96 17.36 -11.15 2.18
C PHE A 96 17.33 -12.67 2.42
N GLY A 97 17.23 -13.48 1.37
CA GLY A 97 17.21 -14.94 1.45
C GLY A 97 15.84 -15.55 1.80
N PHE A 98 14.75 -14.79 1.62
CA PHE A 98 13.40 -15.24 1.94
C PHE A 98 12.65 -15.68 0.68
N ASP A 99 12.45 -16.99 0.50
CA ASP A 99 11.71 -17.57 -0.62
C ASP A 99 10.19 -17.58 -0.41
N SER A 100 9.74 -17.60 0.84
CA SER A 100 8.34 -17.46 1.24
C SER A 100 8.25 -16.59 2.49
N PHE A 101 7.19 -15.79 2.60
CA PHE A 101 7.07 -14.78 3.65
C PHE A 101 5.62 -14.42 3.94
N LEU A 102 5.41 -13.81 5.10
CA LEU A 102 4.17 -13.15 5.49
C LEU A 102 4.14 -11.76 4.86
N ALA A 103 2.97 -11.28 4.44
CA ALA A 103 2.89 -9.94 3.85
C ALA A 103 1.62 -9.19 4.24
N GLY A 104 1.79 -7.92 4.56
CA GLY A 104 0.70 -6.97 4.77
C GLY A 104 0.85 -5.75 3.87
N GLY A 105 -0.27 -5.21 3.40
CA GLY A 105 -0.26 -4.00 2.59
C GLY A 105 -1.43 -3.09 2.95
N HIS A 106 -1.18 -1.79 2.97
CA HIS A 106 -2.19 -0.76 3.15
C HIS A 106 -2.39 0.03 1.85
N ASP A 107 -3.64 0.31 1.46
CA ASP A 107 -4.01 1.11 0.29
C ASP A 107 -3.31 0.62 -1.00
N ARG A 108 -2.37 1.37 -1.60
CA ARG A 108 -1.59 0.96 -2.79
C ARG A 108 -0.75 -0.29 -2.50
N GLY A 109 -0.13 -0.38 -1.32
CA GLY A 109 0.62 -1.57 -0.90
C GLY A 109 -0.24 -2.82 -0.82
N ALA A 110 -1.54 -2.69 -0.47
CA ALA A 110 -2.47 -3.82 -0.51
C ALA A 110 -2.84 -4.24 -1.95
N ARG A 111 -2.82 -3.31 -2.92
CA ARG A 111 -3.01 -3.64 -4.35
C ARG A 111 -1.79 -4.36 -4.92
N VAL A 112 -0.58 -3.91 -4.54
CA VAL A 112 0.66 -4.62 -4.85
C VAL A 112 0.62 -6.03 -4.28
N LEU A 113 0.19 -6.19 -3.02
CA LEU A 113 0.03 -7.51 -2.38
C LEU A 113 -1.01 -8.38 -3.10
N HIS A 114 -2.15 -7.82 -3.51
CA HIS A 114 -3.16 -8.55 -4.27
C HIS A 114 -2.57 -9.11 -5.57
N ARG A 115 -1.88 -8.27 -6.34
CA ARG A 115 -1.20 -8.68 -7.57
C ARG A 115 -0.10 -9.71 -7.30
N MET A 116 0.69 -9.53 -6.22
CA MET A 116 1.72 -10.47 -5.80
C MET A 116 1.14 -11.86 -5.48
N CYS A 117 0.02 -11.92 -4.75
CA CYS A 117 -0.65 -13.19 -4.43
C CYS A 117 -1.19 -13.90 -5.68
N LEU A 118 -1.60 -13.16 -6.72
CA LEU A 118 -2.06 -13.73 -7.98
C LEU A 118 -0.88 -14.22 -8.85
N ASP A 119 0.18 -13.44 -8.97
CA ASP A 119 1.30 -13.76 -9.86
C ASP A 119 2.32 -14.73 -9.21
N HIS A 120 2.44 -14.71 -7.86
CA HIS A 120 3.40 -15.50 -7.09
C HIS A 120 2.72 -16.21 -5.90
N PRO A 121 1.76 -17.13 -6.16
CA PRO A 121 0.94 -17.73 -5.11
C PRO A 121 1.71 -18.58 -4.10
N ASP A 122 2.91 -19.02 -4.45
CA ASP A 122 3.83 -19.81 -3.61
C ASP A 122 4.72 -18.95 -2.69
N LYS A 123 4.77 -17.63 -2.89
CA LYS A 123 5.65 -16.73 -2.16
C LYS A 123 5.00 -16.12 -0.90
N VAL A 124 3.70 -15.88 -0.93
CA VAL A 124 2.99 -15.24 0.18
C VAL A 124 2.30 -16.31 1.02
N ALA A 125 2.90 -16.63 2.18
CA ALA A 125 2.37 -17.65 3.09
C ALA A 125 1.06 -17.21 3.76
N ARG A 126 0.92 -15.92 4.12
CA ARG A 126 -0.31 -15.29 4.67
C ARG A 126 -0.35 -13.83 4.20
N ALA A 127 -1.53 -13.34 3.85
CA ALA A 127 -1.73 -11.98 3.31
C ALA A 127 -2.70 -11.15 4.16
N ALA A 128 -2.31 -9.94 4.57
CA ALA A 128 -3.19 -8.97 5.23
C ALA A 128 -3.48 -7.78 4.30
N PHE A 129 -4.74 -7.63 3.88
CA PHE A 129 -5.21 -6.54 3.03
C PHE A 129 -5.86 -5.47 3.90
N ILE A 130 -5.26 -4.28 3.97
CA ILE A 130 -5.63 -3.23 4.91
C ILE A 130 -6.26 -2.05 4.16
N ASP A 131 -7.53 -1.76 4.48
CA ASP A 131 -8.40 -0.71 3.95
C ASP A 131 -8.35 -0.59 2.42
N MET A 132 -8.50 -1.72 1.75
CA MET A 132 -8.50 -1.81 0.29
C MET A 132 -9.60 -2.75 -0.21
N LEU A 133 -10.20 -2.43 -1.34
CA LEU A 133 -11.05 -3.31 -2.12
C LEU A 133 -10.40 -3.59 -3.49
N PRO A 134 -10.59 -4.80 -4.05
CA PRO A 134 -10.01 -5.17 -5.33
C PRO A 134 -10.31 -4.15 -6.43
N GLN A 135 -9.30 -3.84 -7.23
CA GLN A 135 -9.31 -2.81 -8.27
C GLN A 135 -10.46 -2.99 -9.28
N HIS A 136 -10.59 -4.22 -9.79
CA HIS A 136 -11.68 -4.58 -10.70
C HIS A 136 -13.06 -4.26 -10.10
N HIS A 137 -13.29 -4.55 -8.81
CA HIS A 137 -14.56 -4.21 -8.17
C HIS A 137 -14.78 -2.71 -8.09
N LEU A 138 -13.78 -1.96 -7.60
CA LEU A 138 -13.93 -0.51 -7.38
C LEU A 138 -14.21 0.25 -8.66
N LEU A 139 -13.43 0.02 -9.72
CA LEU A 139 -13.54 0.79 -10.96
C LEU A 139 -14.75 0.41 -11.81
N ASN A 140 -15.25 -0.83 -11.67
CA ASN A 140 -16.50 -1.24 -12.34
C ASN A 140 -17.77 -0.89 -11.55
N ASN A 141 -17.65 -0.36 -10.32
CA ASN A 141 -18.78 0.01 -9.47
C ASN A 141 -18.64 1.45 -8.92
N VAL A 142 -18.17 2.37 -9.75
CA VAL A 142 -18.01 3.78 -9.38
C VAL A 142 -19.35 4.42 -9.05
N THR A 143 -19.49 4.93 -7.83
CA THR A 143 -20.64 5.72 -7.42
C THR A 143 -20.29 7.21 -7.34
N ARG A 144 -21.30 8.09 -7.43
CA ARG A 144 -21.11 9.53 -7.25
C ARG A 144 -20.40 9.84 -5.92
N ASN A 145 -20.82 9.20 -4.84
CA ASN A 145 -20.26 9.45 -3.50
C ASN A 145 -18.79 9.01 -3.44
N TRP A 146 -18.47 7.85 -4.00
CA TRP A 146 -17.08 7.38 -4.07
C TRP A 146 -16.22 8.31 -4.94
N GLY A 147 -16.70 8.74 -6.10
CA GLY A 147 -15.97 9.66 -6.97
C GLY A 147 -15.67 11.01 -6.31
N VAL A 148 -16.62 11.56 -5.55
CA VAL A 148 -16.40 12.80 -4.77
C VAL A 148 -15.40 12.56 -3.63
N PHE A 149 -15.50 11.47 -2.90
CA PHE A 149 -14.58 11.12 -1.81
C PHE A 149 -13.17 10.81 -2.31
N SER A 150 -13.08 10.08 -3.41
CA SER A 150 -11.82 9.63 -4.04
C SER A 150 -11.43 10.50 -5.23
N TRP A 151 -11.80 11.79 -5.24
CA TRP A 151 -11.58 12.74 -6.35
C TRP A 151 -10.16 12.71 -6.92
N HIS A 152 -9.15 12.48 -6.07
CA HIS A 152 -7.74 12.43 -6.45
C HIS A 152 -7.42 11.28 -7.43
N TRP A 153 -8.21 10.20 -7.47
CA TRP A 153 -8.05 9.13 -8.44
C TRP A 153 -8.28 9.65 -9.86
N PHE A 154 -9.40 10.37 -10.08
CA PHE A 154 -9.78 10.93 -11.37
C PHE A 154 -8.95 12.16 -11.76
N PHE A 155 -8.37 12.83 -10.79
CA PHE A 155 -7.46 13.94 -11.01
C PHE A 155 -6.06 13.45 -11.42
N MET A 156 -5.48 12.51 -10.69
CA MET A 156 -4.11 12.06 -10.91
C MET A 156 -3.96 11.17 -12.16
N VAL A 157 -5.05 10.59 -12.68
CA VAL A 157 -5.05 9.83 -13.93
C VAL A 157 -5.04 10.73 -15.18
N GLN A 158 -5.27 12.03 -15.02
CA GLN A 158 -5.28 12.94 -16.18
C GLN A 158 -3.91 12.95 -16.87
N PRO A 159 -3.88 13.25 -18.21
CA PRO A 159 -2.63 13.26 -18.95
C PRO A 159 -1.58 14.22 -18.38
N ASN A 160 -0.32 13.80 -18.42
CA ASN A 160 0.83 14.68 -18.14
C ASN A 160 0.82 15.88 -19.13
N PRO A 161 1.10 17.14 -18.69
CA PRO A 161 1.60 17.50 -17.37
C PRO A 161 0.54 18.09 -16.42
N MET A 162 -0.75 17.87 -16.66
CA MET A 162 -1.82 18.58 -15.93
C MET A 162 -1.76 18.36 -14.41
N PRO A 163 -1.91 17.13 -13.87
CA PRO A 163 -1.90 16.94 -12.41
C PRO A 163 -0.54 17.26 -11.80
N GLU A 164 0.55 16.92 -12.49
CA GLU A 164 1.91 17.20 -12.02
C GLU A 164 2.16 18.70 -11.82
N THR A 165 1.73 19.52 -12.78
CA THR A 165 1.86 20.98 -12.68
C THR A 165 1.05 21.54 -11.52
N MET A 166 -0.20 21.09 -11.38
CA MET A 166 -1.09 21.58 -10.32
C MET A 166 -0.64 21.15 -8.92
N ILE A 167 -0.19 19.91 -8.76
CA ILE A 167 0.34 19.41 -7.48
C ILE A 167 1.64 20.12 -7.12
N SER A 168 2.55 20.29 -8.10
CA SER A 168 3.86 20.91 -7.87
C SER A 168 3.78 22.41 -7.58
N ALA A 169 2.67 23.07 -7.90
CA ALA A 169 2.44 24.46 -7.54
C ALA A 169 2.34 24.68 -6.02
N ASP A 170 1.71 23.73 -5.29
CA ASP A 170 1.70 23.69 -3.82
C ASP A 170 1.55 22.25 -3.32
N PRO A 171 2.65 21.50 -3.31
CA PRO A 171 2.62 20.07 -2.95
C PRO A 171 2.26 19.85 -1.47
N GLU A 172 2.58 20.82 -0.59
CA GLU A 172 2.24 20.71 0.83
C GLU A 172 0.74 20.92 1.05
N PHE A 173 0.10 21.86 0.39
CA PHE A 173 -1.35 22.01 0.42
C PHE A 173 -2.04 20.75 -0.12
N PHE A 174 -1.57 20.22 -1.24
CA PHE A 174 -2.16 19.03 -1.84
C PHE A 174 -2.12 17.83 -0.89
N ILE A 175 -0.95 17.51 -0.32
CA ILE A 175 -0.83 16.35 0.58
C ILE A 175 -1.64 16.54 1.86
N ARG A 176 -1.60 17.72 2.48
CA ARG A 176 -2.42 18.02 3.68
C ARG A 176 -3.91 17.88 3.38
N ARG A 177 -4.37 18.39 2.24
CA ARG A 177 -5.76 18.26 1.81
C ARG A 177 -6.16 16.81 1.55
N LYS A 178 -5.27 16.04 0.93
CA LYS A 178 -5.49 14.61 0.65
C LYS A 178 -5.56 13.78 1.95
N LEU A 179 -4.70 14.07 2.91
CA LEU A 179 -4.65 13.36 4.20
C LEU A 179 -5.76 13.77 5.18
N SER A 180 -6.36 14.96 5.03
CA SER A 180 -7.43 15.47 5.89
C SER A 180 -8.80 14.90 5.52
N LYS A 181 -8.94 13.58 5.48
CA LYS A 181 -10.21 12.91 5.12
C LYS A 181 -11.17 12.77 6.30
N THR A 182 -10.73 13.01 7.51
CA THR A 182 -11.52 12.93 8.74
C THR A 182 -11.71 14.30 9.38
N ALA A 183 -12.64 14.43 10.32
CA ALA A 183 -12.86 15.64 11.10
C ALA A 183 -11.63 16.02 11.96
N GLN A 184 -10.73 15.06 12.23
CA GLN A 184 -9.48 15.29 12.99
C GLN A 184 -8.37 15.92 12.11
N GLY A 185 -8.62 16.09 10.81
CA GLY A 185 -7.62 16.61 9.88
C GLY A 185 -6.39 15.70 9.80
N THR A 186 -5.20 16.26 10.12
CA THR A 186 -3.92 15.51 10.15
C THR A 186 -3.38 15.33 11.58
N GLY A 187 -4.20 15.61 12.62
CA GLY A 187 -3.74 15.67 14.01
C GLY A 187 -3.33 14.32 14.64
N PHE A 188 -3.69 13.21 14.01
CA PHE A 188 -3.29 11.87 14.48
C PHE A 188 -1.92 11.40 13.95
N PHE A 189 -1.37 12.07 12.94
CA PHE A 189 -0.02 11.77 12.47
C PHE A 189 1.03 12.31 13.45
N ASP A 190 2.09 11.52 13.67
CA ASP A 190 3.31 12.06 14.30
C ASP A 190 3.85 13.19 13.41
N PRO A 191 4.17 14.36 13.97
CA PRO A 191 4.67 15.51 13.20
C PRO A 191 5.90 15.19 12.35
N ARG A 192 6.78 14.28 12.82
CA ARG A 192 7.99 13.85 12.09
C ARG A 192 7.64 12.98 10.89
N ALA A 193 6.65 12.06 11.05
CA ALA A 193 6.15 11.24 9.96
C ALA A 193 5.47 12.11 8.89
N LEU A 194 4.61 13.04 9.31
CA LEU A 194 3.97 13.99 8.39
C LEU A 194 5.00 14.87 7.65
N ALA A 195 6.04 15.33 8.34
CA ALA A 195 7.12 16.10 7.72
C ALA A 195 7.86 15.28 6.65
N GLU A 196 8.06 13.97 6.88
CA GLU A 196 8.67 13.07 5.90
C GLU A 196 7.79 12.91 4.64
N TYR A 197 6.48 12.72 4.80
CA TYR A 197 5.57 12.64 3.66
C TYR A 197 5.55 13.94 2.85
N ILE A 198 5.59 15.09 3.54
CA ILE A 198 5.68 16.41 2.90
C ILE A 198 7.04 16.59 2.18
N ARG A 199 8.15 16.14 2.79
CA ARG A 199 9.47 16.16 2.16
C ARG A 199 9.46 15.41 0.83
N CYS A 200 8.91 14.21 0.83
CA CYS A 200 8.90 13.37 -0.35
C CYS A 200 8.07 13.95 -1.49
N ILE A 201 6.88 14.50 -1.21
CA ILE A 201 6.03 15.05 -2.28
C ILE A 201 6.58 16.37 -2.86
N LYS A 202 7.50 17.06 -2.17
CA LYS A 202 8.18 18.25 -2.72
C LYS A 202 9.17 17.92 -3.85
N ASP A 203 9.55 16.65 -4.01
CA ASP A 203 10.29 16.19 -5.20
C ASP A 203 9.29 16.03 -6.38
N PRO A 204 9.42 16.79 -7.47
CA PRO A 204 8.52 16.70 -8.61
C PRO A 204 8.53 15.32 -9.28
N ARG A 205 9.62 14.55 -9.13
CA ARG A 205 9.68 13.16 -9.62
C ARG A 205 8.75 12.24 -8.81
N THR A 206 8.56 12.50 -7.51
CA THR A 206 7.57 11.79 -6.68
C THR A 206 6.16 12.10 -7.16
N VAL A 207 5.87 13.37 -7.48
CA VAL A 207 4.57 13.77 -8.03
C VAL A 207 4.29 13.06 -9.35
N TYR A 208 5.28 13.06 -10.26
CA TYR A 208 5.20 12.31 -11.52
C TYR A 208 4.91 10.83 -11.28
N ALA A 209 5.72 10.17 -10.46
CA ALA A 209 5.59 8.75 -10.16
C ALA A 209 4.22 8.39 -9.55
N MET A 210 3.70 9.23 -8.65
CA MET A 210 2.35 9.07 -8.11
C MET A 210 1.27 9.12 -9.20
N CYS A 211 1.40 10.05 -10.17
CA CYS A 211 0.46 10.13 -11.29
C CYS A 211 0.57 8.90 -12.21
N GLU A 212 1.78 8.45 -12.49
CA GLU A 212 2.02 7.23 -13.28
C GLU A 212 1.40 5.98 -12.64
N ASP A 213 1.52 5.82 -11.31
CA ASP A 213 0.87 4.76 -10.56
C ASP A 213 -0.66 4.78 -10.72
N TYR A 214 -1.29 5.97 -10.73
CA TYR A 214 -2.73 6.08 -10.99
C TYR A 214 -3.09 5.84 -12.47
N ARG A 215 -2.24 6.21 -13.41
CA ARG A 215 -2.43 5.91 -14.85
C ARG A 215 -2.35 4.40 -15.10
N ALA A 216 -1.34 3.73 -14.55
CA ALA A 216 -1.24 2.26 -14.61
C ALA A 216 -2.49 1.59 -14.01
N THR A 217 -2.98 2.11 -12.89
CA THR A 217 -4.19 1.62 -12.20
C THR A 217 -5.42 1.61 -13.10
N PHE A 218 -5.66 2.66 -13.90
CA PHE A 218 -6.82 2.76 -14.78
C PHE A 218 -6.62 2.09 -16.14
N GLY A 219 -5.39 1.73 -16.48
CA GLY A 219 -5.00 1.02 -17.70
C GLY A 219 -4.65 -0.44 -17.41
N VAL A 220 -3.35 -0.74 -17.49
CA VAL A 220 -2.81 -2.11 -17.47
C VAL A 220 -3.20 -2.91 -16.22
N ASP A 221 -3.30 -2.30 -15.05
CA ASP A 221 -3.70 -3.00 -13.83
C ASP A 221 -5.17 -3.42 -13.87
N LEU A 222 -6.06 -2.52 -14.32
CA LEU A 222 -7.48 -2.85 -14.45
C LEU A 222 -7.72 -3.95 -15.48
N GLU A 223 -7.00 -3.92 -16.61
CA GLU A 223 -7.06 -4.96 -17.65
C GLU A 223 -6.64 -6.32 -17.08
N MET A 224 -5.50 -6.38 -16.37
CA MET A 224 -5.02 -7.59 -15.72
C MET A 224 -5.99 -8.12 -14.66
N ASP A 225 -6.48 -7.25 -13.79
CA ASP A 225 -7.40 -7.65 -12.71
C ASP A 225 -8.75 -8.11 -13.26
N THR A 226 -9.21 -7.53 -14.38
CA THR A 226 -10.42 -7.95 -15.08
C THR A 226 -10.23 -9.35 -15.66
N ALA A 227 -9.15 -9.59 -16.40
CA ALA A 227 -8.85 -10.89 -16.99
C ALA A 227 -8.70 -12.00 -15.92
N ASP A 228 -8.04 -11.69 -14.80
CA ASP A 228 -7.92 -12.63 -13.69
C ASP A 228 -9.27 -12.94 -13.04
N PHE A 229 -10.10 -11.92 -12.83
CA PHE A 229 -11.43 -12.11 -12.26
C PHE A 229 -12.33 -12.96 -13.18
N GLU A 230 -12.34 -12.69 -14.47
CA GLU A 230 -13.14 -13.40 -15.48
C GLU A 230 -12.67 -14.86 -15.66
N SER A 231 -11.36 -15.09 -15.61
CA SER A 231 -10.79 -16.45 -15.67
C SER A 231 -10.94 -17.26 -14.38
N GLY A 232 -11.49 -16.65 -13.33
CA GLY A 232 -11.68 -17.32 -12.03
C GLY A 232 -10.43 -17.38 -11.15
N ARG A 233 -9.31 -16.70 -11.50
CA ARG A 233 -8.14 -16.60 -10.62
C ARG A 233 -8.47 -15.86 -9.34
N ARG A 234 -8.01 -16.40 -8.22
CA ARG A 234 -8.30 -15.88 -6.87
C ARG A 234 -7.04 -15.94 -6.01
N VAL A 235 -6.96 -15.07 -5.02
CA VAL A 235 -5.95 -15.16 -3.96
C VAL A 235 -6.11 -16.48 -3.21
N MET A 236 -5.05 -17.28 -3.17
CA MET A 236 -5.03 -18.62 -2.53
C MET A 236 -4.47 -18.56 -1.10
N SER A 237 -3.65 -17.55 -0.80
CA SER A 237 -3.04 -17.38 0.52
C SER A 237 -4.11 -17.16 1.59
N PRO A 238 -3.94 -17.75 2.79
CA PRO A 238 -4.74 -17.39 3.96
C PRO A 238 -4.76 -15.87 4.14
N SER A 239 -5.93 -15.27 4.24
CA SER A 239 -6.10 -13.83 4.14
C SER A 239 -6.80 -13.24 5.36
N LEU A 240 -6.29 -12.10 5.83
CA LEU A 240 -6.96 -11.14 6.71
C LEU A 240 -7.45 -9.96 5.85
N ILE A 241 -8.73 -9.63 5.98
CA ILE A 241 -9.30 -8.40 5.44
C ILE A 241 -9.60 -7.47 6.61
N LEU A 242 -8.84 -6.36 6.69
CA LEU A 242 -8.90 -5.41 7.79
C LEU A 242 -9.25 -4.01 7.26
N TRP A 243 -10.25 -3.34 7.85
CA TRP A 243 -10.61 -2.00 7.38
C TRP A 243 -11.09 -1.08 8.51
N GLY A 244 -11.04 0.24 8.23
CA GLY A 244 -11.54 1.27 9.14
C GLY A 244 -13.05 1.45 9.01
N GLU A 245 -13.77 1.37 10.11
CA GLU A 245 -15.24 1.53 10.16
C GLU A 245 -15.70 2.89 9.63
N LYS A 246 -14.89 3.94 9.86
CA LYS A 246 -15.19 5.33 9.51
C LYS A 246 -14.58 5.72 8.15
N GLY A 247 -13.82 4.80 7.52
CA GLY A 247 -13.20 4.98 6.23
C GLY A 247 -14.15 4.82 5.04
N GLY A 248 -13.61 5.00 3.83
CA GLY A 248 -14.39 4.81 2.60
C GLY A 248 -14.84 3.38 2.38
N VAL A 249 -14.03 2.41 2.78
CA VAL A 249 -14.35 0.99 2.70
C VAL A 249 -15.51 0.66 3.64
N GLY A 250 -15.38 0.95 4.94
CA GLY A 250 -16.37 0.55 5.94
C GLY A 250 -17.74 1.25 5.78
N ARG A 251 -17.74 2.50 5.32
CA ARG A 251 -19.00 3.28 5.18
C ARG A 251 -19.82 2.94 3.94
N ASN A 252 -19.17 2.46 2.87
CA ASN A 252 -19.81 2.40 1.55
C ASN A 252 -19.88 0.98 0.98
N HIS A 253 -19.23 -0.01 1.61
CA HIS A 253 -19.08 -1.33 1.02
C HIS A 253 -19.21 -2.44 2.07
N ASP A 254 -19.76 -3.58 1.66
CA ASP A 254 -19.61 -4.85 2.37
C ASP A 254 -18.28 -5.48 1.92
N ALA A 255 -17.19 -5.11 2.62
CA ALA A 255 -15.86 -5.56 2.27
C ALA A 255 -15.73 -7.10 2.32
N ALA A 256 -16.37 -7.76 3.29
CA ALA A 256 -16.32 -9.22 3.43
C ALA A 256 -16.97 -9.91 2.23
N ALA A 257 -18.18 -9.47 1.84
CA ALA A 257 -18.89 -10.01 0.69
C ALA A 257 -18.14 -9.73 -0.64
N ILE A 258 -17.52 -8.56 -0.78
CA ILE A 258 -16.71 -8.26 -1.96
C ILE A 258 -15.50 -9.19 -2.02
N TRP A 259 -14.70 -9.26 -0.97
CA TRP A 259 -13.48 -10.05 -0.94
C TRP A 259 -13.72 -11.57 -1.11
N SER A 260 -14.88 -12.10 -0.69
CA SER A 260 -15.23 -13.51 -0.91
C SER A 260 -15.25 -13.90 -2.39
N ARG A 261 -15.32 -12.93 -3.30
CA ARG A 261 -15.25 -13.14 -4.75
C ARG A 261 -13.83 -13.13 -5.30
N TYR A 262 -12.84 -12.66 -4.52
CA TYR A 262 -11.44 -12.45 -4.94
C TYR A 262 -10.42 -13.31 -4.19
N ALA A 263 -10.80 -13.90 -3.07
CA ALA A 263 -9.95 -14.78 -2.28
C ALA A 263 -10.69 -16.07 -1.92
N THR A 264 -9.98 -17.19 -1.95
CA THR A 264 -10.56 -18.51 -1.63
C THR A 264 -10.48 -18.85 -0.16
N ARG A 265 -9.56 -18.24 0.59
CA ARG A 265 -9.29 -18.54 1.98
C ARG A 265 -9.20 -17.26 2.82
N ILE A 266 -10.36 -16.71 3.17
CA ILE A 266 -10.44 -15.60 4.13
C ILE A 266 -10.55 -16.21 5.52
N GLU A 267 -9.46 -16.16 6.30
CA GLU A 267 -9.45 -16.70 7.66
C GLU A 267 -9.99 -15.70 8.69
N ARG A 268 -9.87 -14.41 8.41
CA ARG A 268 -10.33 -13.36 9.30
C ARG A 268 -10.81 -12.14 8.53
N THR A 269 -11.90 -11.58 8.97
CA THR A 269 -12.33 -10.21 8.66
C THR A 269 -12.41 -9.44 9.96
N ALA A 270 -11.92 -8.21 9.99
CA ALA A 270 -11.95 -7.37 11.17
C ALA A 270 -12.07 -5.88 10.81
N THR A 271 -12.59 -5.10 11.76
CA THR A 271 -12.67 -3.64 11.66
C THR A 271 -11.95 -2.99 12.85
N VAL A 272 -11.48 -1.77 12.64
CA VAL A 272 -10.99 -0.90 13.72
C VAL A 272 -11.71 0.45 13.67
N PRO A 273 -11.86 1.18 14.79
CA PRO A 273 -12.65 2.41 14.85
C PRO A 273 -11.94 3.62 14.23
N SER A 274 -11.27 3.43 13.10
CA SER A 274 -10.47 4.40 12.35
C SER A 274 -11.14 4.85 11.06
N GLY A 275 -10.54 5.87 10.41
CA GLY A 275 -10.73 6.19 9.00
C GLY A 275 -9.91 5.27 8.11
N HIS A 276 -9.23 5.88 7.12
CA HIS A 276 -8.43 5.15 6.11
C HIS A 276 -7.02 4.76 6.60
N TYR A 277 -6.49 5.45 7.59
CA TYR A 277 -5.09 5.34 7.98
C TYR A 277 -4.93 4.55 9.29
N LEU A 278 -5.36 3.28 9.26
CA LEU A 278 -5.51 2.41 10.45
C LEU A 278 -4.26 2.39 11.33
N GLN A 279 -3.10 2.22 10.71
CA GLN A 279 -1.81 2.12 11.40
C GLN A 279 -1.38 3.44 12.06
N GLU A 280 -1.98 4.55 11.65
CA GLU A 280 -1.72 5.90 12.21
C GLU A 280 -2.81 6.33 13.19
N GLU A 281 -4.10 6.07 12.87
CA GLU A 281 -5.26 6.49 13.64
C GLU A 281 -5.55 5.57 14.84
N CYS A 282 -5.41 4.24 14.66
CA CYS A 282 -5.69 3.22 15.66
C CYS A 282 -4.57 2.15 15.68
N PRO A 283 -3.33 2.54 16.07
CA PRO A 283 -2.17 1.65 16.00
C PRO A 283 -2.27 0.43 16.92
N GLU A 284 -2.92 0.55 18.09
CA GLU A 284 -3.05 -0.55 19.04
C GLU A 284 -3.90 -1.68 18.48
N GLU A 285 -5.09 -1.36 18.01
CA GLU A 285 -6.03 -2.32 17.44
C GLU A 285 -5.48 -2.90 16.14
N THR A 286 -4.86 -2.06 15.31
CA THR A 286 -4.24 -2.51 14.06
C THR A 286 -3.08 -3.46 14.31
N TYR A 287 -2.23 -3.16 15.29
CA TYR A 287 -1.15 -4.05 15.73
C TYR A 287 -1.70 -5.40 16.22
N ALA A 288 -2.72 -5.37 17.08
CA ALA A 288 -3.29 -6.59 17.65
C ALA A 288 -3.86 -7.52 16.56
N GLU A 289 -4.57 -6.96 15.58
CA GLU A 289 -5.11 -7.74 14.46
C GLU A 289 -4.01 -8.34 13.59
N LEU A 290 -3.00 -7.56 13.21
CA LEU A 290 -1.88 -8.04 12.39
C LEU A 290 -1.04 -9.09 13.13
N ARG A 291 -0.66 -8.82 14.37
CA ARG A 291 0.13 -9.76 15.19
C ARG A 291 -0.61 -11.08 15.35
N ASN A 292 -1.89 -11.05 15.75
CA ASN A 292 -2.67 -12.26 15.97
C ASN A 292 -2.82 -13.09 14.68
N PHE A 293 -3.02 -12.43 13.55
CA PHE A 293 -3.13 -13.11 12.26
C PHE A 293 -1.80 -13.71 11.81
N PHE A 294 -0.68 -12.98 11.92
CA PHE A 294 0.61 -13.46 11.44
C PHE A 294 1.29 -14.46 12.38
N ALA A 295 1.01 -14.42 13.68
CA ALA A 295 1.53 -15.37 14.67
C ALA A 295 0.73 -16.69 14.72
N SER A 296 -0.42 -16.77 14.05
CA SER A 296 -1.22 -18.01 13.96
C SER A 296 -0.47 -19.07 13.14
N PRO A 297 -0.52 -20.35 13.54
CA PRO A 297 0.17 -21.45 12.87
C PRO A 297 -0.39 -21.74 11.45
#